data_e91073fd19c4eca928257ea825d215c1
#
_entry.id   e91073fd19c4eca928257ea825d215c1
#
_cell.length_a   1.000
_cell.length_b   1.000
_cell.length_c   1.000
_cell.angle_alpha   90.00
_cell.angle_beta   90.00
_cell.angle_gamma   90.00
#
_symmetry.space_group_name_H-M   'P 1'
#
loop_
_entity.id
_entity.type
_entity.pdbx_description
1 polymer ?
#
loop_
_entity_poly.entity_id
_entity_poly.type
_entity_poly.pdbx_seq_one_letter_code
_entity_poly.pdbx_strand_id
1 'polypeptide(L)' 'MSAARPLPALGSIYLDARGNDRALRVSWHSEADLVVLSIWRDNVCTASFRLSIDEVPELIDMLRTGLDRAYRHAPTRDVG' A
#
# COMPACT_ATOMS: atom_id res chain seq x y z
N MET A 1 -23.20 6.90 -20.71
CA MET A 1 -23.00 6.59 -20.38
C MET A 1 -22.60 6.27 -19.67
N SER A 2 -22.48 5.85 -19.56
CA SER A 2 -22.20 5.45 -18.92
C SER A 2 -21.54 5.26 -18.32
N ALA A 3 -21.37 4.99 -18.25
CA ALA A 3 -20.93 4.72 -17.67
C ALA A 3 -20.35 4.74 -17.06
N ALA A 4 -20.26 4.72 -16.88
CA ALA A 4 -19.67 4.70 -16.21
C ALA A 4 -19.26 4.11 -15.38
N ARG A 5 -18.97 3.40 -15.42
CA ARG A 5 -18.47 2.65 -14.65
C ARG A 5 -17.34 3.02 -14.38
N PRO A 6 -17.07 3.09 -13.38
CA PRO A 6 -15.92 3.57 -13.05
C PRO A 6 -14.89 2.68 -13.39
N LEU A 7 -13.82 3.13 -13.77
CA LEU A 7 -12.79 2.32 -13.90
C LEU A 7 -12.38 1.84 -12.67
N PRO A 8 -11.89 0.71 -12.58
CA PRO A 8 -11.33 0.22 -11.39
C PRO A 8 -10.25 1.13 -11.03
N ALA A 9 -10.23 1.56 -9.86
CA ALA A 9 -9.19 2.39 -9.40
C ALA A 9 -7.90 1.66 -9.49
N LEU A 10 -6.84 2.35 -9.70
CA LEU A 10 -5.54 1.74 -9.62
C LEU A 10 -5.36 1.28 -8.20
N GLY A 11 -5.04 0.04 -8.01
CA GLY A 11 -4.90 -0.50 -6.69
C GLY A 11 -4.15 -1.81 -6.65
N SER A 12 -3.75 -2.19 -5.46
CA SER A 12 -3.00 -3.42 -5.24
C SER A 12 -3.31 -3.98 -3.87
N ILE A 13 -3.05 -5.25 -3.71
CA ILE A 13 -3.27 -5.94 -2.46
C ILE A 13 -1.95 -6.55 -2.02
N TYR A 14 -1.60 -6.37 -0.75
CA TYR A 14 -0.38 -6.90 -0.19
C TYR A 14 -0.74 -7.77 1.02
N LEU A 15 -0.17 -8.93 1.09
CA LEU A 15 -0.50 -9.84 2.17
C LEU A 15 0.32 -9.53 3.40
N ASP A 16 -0.28 -9.72 4.56
CA ASP A 16 0.39 -9.50 5.82
C ASP A 16 1.54 -10.49 5.94
N ALA A 17 2.68 -10.00 6.40
CA ALA A 17 3.86 -10.83 6.51
C ALA A 17 3.67 -11.99 7.47
N ARG A 18 2.75 -11.90 8.38
CA ARG A 18 2.47 -13.01 9.30
C ARG A 18 1.61 -14.08 8.69
N GLY A 19 1.01 -13.82 7.55
CA GLY A 19 0.25 -14.84 6.85
C GLY A 19 -1.03 -15.26 7.53
N ASN A 20 -1.70 -14.34 8.23
CA ASN A 20 -2.88 -14.71 8.97
C ASN A 20 -4.14 -14.16 8.32
N ASP A 21 -4.26 -14.33 7.04
CA ASP A 21 -5.46 -13.93 6.30
C ASP A 21 -5.71 -12.45 6.33
N ARG A 22 -4.71 -11.66 6.69
CA ARG A 22 -4.86 -10.23 6.70
C ARG A 22 -4.18 -9.65 5.47
N ALA A 23 -4.80 -8.65 4.88
CA ALA A 23 -4.26 -8.02 3.68
C ALA A 23 -4.42 -6.51 3.75
N LEU A 24 -3.49 -5.81 3.13
CA LEU A 24 -3.58 -4.39 2.98
C LEU A 24 -3.99 -4.11 1.54
N ARG A 25 -5.04 -3.35 1.36
CA ARG A 25 -5.43 -2.94 0.03
C ARG A 25 -5.12 -1.47 -0.11
N VAL A 26 -4.44 -1.11 -1.18
CA VAL A 26 -4.09 0.27 -1.48
C VAL A 26 -4.85 0.66 -2.74
N SER A 27 -5.69 1.66 -2.67
CA SER A 27 -6.52 2.06 -3.80
C SER A 27 -6.40 3.55 -4.05
N TRP A 28 -6.14 3.93 -5.28
CA TRP A 28 -6.08 5.33 -5.65
C TRP A 28 -7.47 5.86 -5.95
N HIS A 29 -7.76 7.01 -5.40
CA HIS A 29 -9.02 7.70 -5.66
C HIS A 29 -8.68 9.09 -6.14
N SER A 30 -8.26 9.18 -7.40
CA SER A 30 -7.77 10.44 -7.93
C SER A 30 -8.87 11.49 -7.98
N GLU A 31 -10.12 11.09 -8.10
CA GLU A 31 -11.19 12.04 -8.10
C GLU A 31 -11.32 12.75 -6.75
N ALA A 32 -10.78 12.17 -5.69
CA ALA A 32 -10.82 12.76 -4.37
C ALA A 32 -9.44 13.16 -3.87
N ASP A 33 -8.42 13.03 -4.71
CA ASP A 33 -7.05 13.39 -4.36
C ASP A 33 -6.55 12.64 -3.14
N LEU A 34 -6.84 11.37 -3.07
CA LEU A 34 -6.35 10.58 -1.95
C LEU A 34 -6.14 9.13 -2.33
N VAL A 35 -5.44 8.45 -1.44
CA VAL A 35 -5.22 7.02 -1.53
C VAL A 35 -5.90 6.40 -0.32
N VAL A 36 -6.64 5.34 -0.50
CA VAL A 36 -7.26 4.64 0.61
C VAL A 36 -6.44 3.40 0.89
N LEU A 37 -5.99 3.28 2.13
CA LEU A 37 -5.31 2.07 2.58
C LEU A 37 -6.27 1.38 3.51
N SER A 38 -6.61 0.15 3.23
CA SER A 38 -7.59 -0.55 4.06
C SER A 38 -7.07 -1.92 4.43
N ILE A 39 -7.42 -2.35 5.63
CA ILE A 39 -6.98 -3.63 6.13
C ILE A 39 -8.15 -4.57 6.10
N TRP A 40 -7.93 -5.72 5.48
CA TRP A 40 -8.97 -6.70 5.27
C TRP A 40 -8.61 -7.99 5.94
N ARG A 41 -9.61 -8.64 6.47
CA ARG A 41 -9.43 -9.96 7.06
C ARG A 41 -10.65 -10.78 6.71
N ASP A 42 -10.45 -11.90 6.02
CA ASP A 42 -11.55 -12.78 5.63
C ASP A 42 -12.64 -12.02 4.89
N ASN A 43 -12.25 -11.19 3.94
CA ASN A 43 -13.19 -10.43 3.13
C ASN A 43 -13.96 -9.36 3.89
N VAL A 44 -13.52 -9.02 5.09
CA VAL A 44 -14.15 -7.96 5.86
C VAL A 44 -13.13 -6.85 6.03
N CYS A 45 -13.52 -5.64 5.69
CA CYS A 45 -12.65 -4.48 5.88
C CYS A 45 -12.70 -4.10 7.36
N THR A 46 -11.59 -4.20 8.05
CA THR A 46 -11.55 -3.95 9.47
C THR A 46 -11.07 -2.55 9.82
N ALA A 47 -10.42 -1.88 8.90
CA ALA A 47 -9.94 -0.52 9.16
C ALA A 47 -9.58 0.13 7.84
N SER A 48 -9.63 1.44 7.81
CA SER A 48 -9.21 2.16 6.62
C SER A 48 -8.53 3.46 7.01
N PHE A 49 -7.70 3.94 6.11
CA PHE A 49 -6.96 5.16 6.31
C PHE A 49 -6.93 5.90 4.98
N ARG A 50 -7.19 7.18 4.99
CA ARG A 50 -7.16 7.98 3.78
C ARG A 50 -5.92 8.82 3.80
N LEU A 51 -5.03 8.57 2.86
CA LEU A 51 -3.80 9.31 2.76
C LEU A 51 -3.96 10.40 1.71
N SER A 52 -3.73 11.65 2.11
CA SER A 52 -3.80 12.74 1.17
C SER A 52 -2.76 12.57 0.09
N ILE A 53 -3.09 12.96 -1.12
CA ILE A 53 -2.15 12.81 -2.21
C ILE A 53 -0.89 13.61 -1.93
N ASP A 54 -0.98 14.68 -1.15
CA ASP A 54 0.19 15.49 -0.82
C ASP A 54 1.18 14.75 0.08
N GLU A 55 0.72 13.69 0.75
CA GLU A 55 1.60 12.93 1.63
C GLU A 55 2.21 11.73 0.93
N VAL A 56 1.75 11.42 -0.25
CA VAL A 56 2.23 10.24 -0.96
C VAL A 56 3.73 10.30 -1.24
N PRO A 57 4.27 11.43 -1.72
CA PRO A 57 5.71 11.46 -2.00
C PRO A 57 6.55 11.17 -0.78
N GLU A 58 6.12 11.65 0.38
CA GLU A 58 6.88 11.41 1.57
C GLU A 58 6.83 9.94 1.99
N LEU A 59 5.70 9.29 1.81
CA LEU A 59 5.61 7.87 2.10
C LEU A 59 6.51 7.07 1.18
N ILE A 60 6.54 7.43 -0.10
CA ILE A 60 7.41 6.77 -1.06
C ILE A 60 8.87 6.92 -0.63
N ASP A 61 9.26 8.14 -0.26
CA ASP A 61 10.60 8.38 0.18
C ASP A 61 10.97 7.62 1.43
N MET A 62 10.07 7.57 2.39
CA MET A 62 10.33 6.84 3.62
C MET A 62 10.58 5.36 3.33
N LEU A 63 9.75 4.77 2.48
CA LEU A 63 9.90 3.36 2.16
C LEU A 63 11.18 3.11 1.38
N ARG A 64 11.49 3.99 0.45
CA ARG A 64 12.70 3.83 -0.34
C ARG A 64 13.95 3.98 0.53
N THR A 65 13.94 4.95 1.42
CA THR A 65 15.08 5.17 2.31
C THR A 65 15.32 3.95 3.19
N GLY A 66 14.24 3.41 3.74
CA GLY A 66 14.36 2.22 4.56
C GLY A 66 14.88 1.02 3.79
N LEU A 67 14.40 0.87 2.55
CA LEU A 67 14.84 -0.21 1.71
C LEU A 67 16.32 -0.07 1.39
N ASP A 68 16.77 1.13 1.06
CA ASP A 68 18.18 1.37 0.78
C ASP A 68 19.04 1.05 1.98
N ARG A 69 18.60 1.45 3.16
CA ARG A 69 19.38 1.17 4.35
C ARG A 69 19.42 -0.32 4.64
N ALA A 70 18.32 -0.99 4.45
CA ALA A 70 18.26 -2.42 4.69
C ALA A 70 19.25 -3.15 3.79
N TYR A 71 19.29 -2.78 2.53
CA TYR A 71 20.20 -3.44 1.63
C TYR A 71 21.65 -3.07 1.88
N ARG A 72 21.91 -1.84 2.32
CA ARG A 72 23.28 -1.48 2.60
C ARG A 72 23.81 -2.11 3.80
N HIS A 73 23.00 -2.34 4.80
CA HIS A 73 23.46 -2.87 6.05
C HIS A 73 23.26 -4.36 6.20
N ALA A 74 22.87 -5.03 5.15
CA ALA A 74 22.65 -6.45 5.28
C ALA A 74 23.51 -7.26 4.38
N PRO A 75 24.67 -6.89 4.05
CA PRO A 75 25.41 -7.64 3.12
C PRO A 75 25.86 -8.88 3.66
N THR A 76 26.10 -8.92 4.90
CA THR A 76 26.66 -10.04 5.37
C THR A 76 25.75 -11.11 5.44
N ARG A 77 24.56 -10.89 5.35
CA ARG A 77 23.78 -11.92 5.59
C ARG A 77 23.80 -12.82 4.54
N ASP A 78 24.13 -12.49 3.49
CA ASP A 78 24.00 -13.41 2.59
C ASP A 78 25.10 -14.00 2.33
N VAL A 79 25.94 -13.80 2.77
CA VAL A 79 26.96 -14.37 2.52
C VAL A 79 26.89 -15.52 2.65
N GLY A 80 26.58 -15.82 2.72
CA GLY A 80 26.68 -17.12 2.83
C GLY A 80 26.49 -17.31 2.68
#